data_53683cc1cf9a2935397df3037c40ac32
#
_entry.id   53683cc1cf9a2935397df3037c40ac32
#
_cell.length_a   1.000
_cell.length_b   1.000
_cell.length_c   1.000
_cell.angle_alpha   90.00
_cell.angle_beta   90.00
_cell.angle_gamma   90.00
#
_symmetry.space_group_name_H-M   'P 1'
#
loop_
_entity.id
_entity.type
_entity.pdbx_description
1 polymer ?
#
loop_
_entity_poly.entity_id
_entity_poly.type
_entity_poly.pdbx_seq_one_letter_code
_entity_poly.pdbx_strand_id
1 'polypeptide(L)'
;SKHKGEHPRMGATDVCPLIPISGISMEETAAWAQKLAQRVGDDLKIPVYLYEAAQPDPARKNLSVIRAGEYEGFFEKIRKPEWKPDFGPAVFPARSGATVIGARNFLVAYNINLNTTSVRRANSVAFDVRENGRKVKNEKGEEIVQPGTCKSVKAIGWFIEEYGIAQVSMNLTDISVTPVHIAFDECVKSAYQRGLRVTGSELVGLIPLSAMT
;
A
#
# COMPACT_ATOMS: atom_id res chain seq x y z
N SER A 1 -16.34 -13.59 4.81
CA SER A 1 -15.05 -14.21 4.51
C SER A 1 -14.37 -14.64 5.79
N LYS A 2 -13.71 -15.81 5.79
CA LYS A 2 -12.92 -16.31 6.94
C LYS A 2 -11.48 -15.74 6.94
N HIS A 3 -11.24 -14.71 6.14
CA HIS A 3 -9.92 -14.09 6.02
C HIS A 3 -9.51 -13.36 7.31
N LYS A 4 -8.30 -13.63 7.78
CA LYS A 4 -7.71 -13.05 8.99
C LYS A 4 -6.30 -12.47 8.70
N GLY A 5 -6.00 -12.13 7.43
CA GLY A 5 -4.70 -11.56 7.05
C GLY A 5 -4.55 -10.13 7.56
N GLU A 6 -3.31 -9.72 7.78
CA GLU A 6 -2.92 -8.41 8.31
C GLU A 6 -3.16 -7.25 7.32
N HIS A 7 -3.25 -7.53 6.02
CA HIS A 7 -3.45 -6.50 5.01
C HIS A 7 -4.91 -6.13 4.84
N PRO A 8 -5.24 -4.83 4.73
CA PRO A 8 -6.57 -4.35 4.41
C PRO A 8 -7.07 -4.94 3.10
N ARG A 9 -8.34 -5.27 3.03
CA ARG A 9 -9.00 -5.80 1.84
C ARG A 9 -10.41 -5.27 1.70
N MET A 10 -10.92 -5.22 0.47
CA MET A 10 -12.30 -4.83 0.18
C MET A 10 -13.03 -5.81 -0.74
N GLY A 11 -12.36 -6.84 -1.24
CA GLY A 11 -12.96 -7.84 -2.11
C GLY A 11 -12.09 -9.05 -2.36
N ALA A 12 -12.62 -10.02 -3.11
CA ALA A 12 -11.94 -11.26 -3.47
C ALA A 12 -10.77 -11.00 -4.43
N THR A 13 -10.98 -10.17 -5.45
CA THR A 13 -9.92 -9.54 -6.25
C THR A 13 -9.78 -8.12 -5.75
N ASP A 14 -8.99 -7.94 -4.75
CA ASP A 14 -8.89 -6.70 -4.00
C ASP A 14 -8.31 -5.58 -4.86
N VAL A 15 -7.17 -5.80 -5.53
CA VAL A 15 -6.51 -4.83 -6.40
C VAL A 15 -5.93 -5.48 -7.65
N CYS A 16 -6.12 -4.82 -8.80
CA CYS A 16 -5.60 -5.23 -10.10
C CYS A 16 -4.81 -4.07 -10.72
N PRO A 17 -3.48 -3.97 -10.48
CA PRO A 17 -2.64 -2.96 -11.08
C PRO A 17 -2.22 -3.32 -12.50
N LEU A 18 -2.28 -2.37 -13.43
CA LEU A 18 -1.59 -2.43 -14.71
C LEU A 18 -0.27 -1.66 -14.56
N ILE A 19 0.82 -2.26 -15.03
CA ILE A 19 2.17 -1.72 -14.89
C ILE A 19 2.81 -1.63 -16.27
N PRO A 20 3.20 -0.43 -16.74
CA PRO A 20 3.93 -0.30 -18.00
C PRO A 20 5.31 -0.93 -17.87
N ILE A 21 5.63 -1.91 -18.73
CA ILE A 21 6.93 -2.59 -18.73
C ILE A 21 7.83 -2.01 -19.81
N SER A 22 7.35 -1.99 -21.07
CA SER A 22 8.06 -1.43 -22.21
C SER A 22 7.09 -1.16 -23.37
N GLY A 23 7.41 -0.18 -24.21
CA GLY A 23 6.63 0.13 -25.42
C GLY A 23 5.24 0.74 -25.17
N ILE A 24 4.95 1.18 -23.94
CA ILE A 24 3.69 1.80 -23.55
C ILE A 24 3.94 2.87 -22.48
N SER A 25 3.26 4.00 -22.59
CA SER A 25 3.32 5.06 -21.58
C SER A 25 2.41 4.79 -20.38
N MET A 26 2.57 5.59 -19.31
CA MET A 26 1.67 5.51 -18.15
C MET A 26 0.25 5.96 -18.52
N GLU A 27 0.10 6.97 -19.37
CA GLU A 27 -1.19 7.47 -19.84
C GLU A 27 -1.95 6.42 -20.65
N GLU A 28 -1.24 5.73 -21.56
CA GLU A 28 -1.83 4.64 -22.33
C GLU A 28 -2.19 3.46 -21.42
N THR A 29 -1.34 3.13 -20.45
CA THR A 29 -1.62 2.09 -19.44
C THR A 29 -2.84 2.45 -18.60
N ALA A 30 -2.98 3.72 -18.20
CA ALA A 30 -4.16 4.21 -17.48
C ALA A 30 -5.43 4.10 -18.32
N ALA A 31 -5.37 4.41 -19.61
CA ALA A 31 -6.50 4.23 -20.52
C ALA A 31 -6.92 2.76 -20.66
N TRP A 32 -5.96 1.83 -20.71
CA TRP A 32 -6.25 0.40 -20.68
C TRP A 32 -6.85 -0.05 -19.33
N ALA A 33 -6.35 0.49 -18.21
CA ALA A 33 -6.90 0.19 -16.90
C ALA A 33 -8.38 0.65 -16.80
N GLN A 34 -8.73 1.81 -17.34
CA GLN A 34 -10.11 2.30 -17.38
C GLN A 34 -11.01 1.38 -18.24
N LYS A 35 -10.55 0.96 -19.42
CA LYS A 35 -11.28 0.00 -20.27
C LYS A 35 -11.50 -1.33 -19.57
N LEU A 36 -10.48 -1.85 -18.88
CA LEU A 36 -10.59 -3.08 -18.11
C LEU A 36 -11.59 -2.89 -16.95
N ALA A 37 -11.51 -1.79 -16.23
CA ALA A 37 -12.39 -1.46 -15.11
C ALA A 37 -13.86 -1.39 -15.55
N GLN A 38 -14.13 -0.74 -16.68
CA GLN A 38 -15.47 -0.67 -17.26
C GLN A 38 -15.97 -2.09 -17.60
N ARG A 39 -15.18 -2.88 -18.31
CA ARG A 39 -15.55 -4.23 -18.67
C ARG A 39 -15.82 -5.13 -17.46
N VAL A 40 -14.98 -5.05 -16.43
CA VAL A 40 -15.18 -5.79 -15.18
C VAL A 40 -16.48 -5.38 -14.49
N GLY A 41 -16.76 -4.07 -14.41
CA GLY A 41 -18.03 -3.56 -13.86
C GLY A 41 -19.25 -4.02 -14.65
N ASP A 42 -19.14 -4.01 -15.98
CA ASP A 42 -20.26 -4.36 -16.88
C ASP A 42 -20.50 -5.86 -16.95
N ASP A 43 -19.45 -6.69 -17.09
CA ASP A 43 -19.58 -8.13 -17.29
C ASP A 43 -19.80 -8.86 -15.96
N LEU A 44 -19.04 -8.51 -14.90
CA LEU A 44 -19.07 -9.22 -13.61
C LEU A 44 -20.03 -8.61 -12.60
N LYS A 45 -20.58 -7.42 -12.87
CA LYS A 45 -21.51 -6.71 -11.99
C LYS A 45 -20.96 -6.48 -10.58
N ILE A 46 -19.65 -6.23 -10.47
CA ILE A 46 -18.98 -5.86 -9.21
C ILE A 46 -18.61 -4.38 -9.22
N PRO A 47 -18.65 -3.70 -8.07
CA PRO A 47 -18.17 -2.32 -7.96
C PRO A 47 -16.69 -2.22 -8.25
N VAL A 48 -16.29 -1.29 -9.13
CA VAL A 48 -14.89 -1.04 -9.48
C VAL A 48 -14.53 0.40 -9.17
N TYR A 49 -13.42 0.58 -8.45
CA TYR A 49 -12.83 1.88 -8.15
C TYR A 49 -11.52 2.03 -8.92
N LEU A 50 -11.36 3.15 -9.58
CA LEU A 50 -10.07 3.51 -10.20
C LEU A 50 -9.08 4.00 -9.14
N TYR A 51 -7.78 3.81 -9.38
CA TYR A 51 -6.74 4.35 -8.51
C TYR A 51 -5.46 4.73 -9.26
N GLU A 52 -4.57 5.44 -8.59
CA GLU A 52 -3.30 5.95 -9.10
C GLU A 52 -3.48 6.69 -10.43
N ALA A 53 -2.70 6.40 -11.49
CA ALA A 53 -2.73 7.14 -12.75
C ALA A 53 -4.08 7.02 -13.50
N ALA A 54 -4.87 5.98 -13.27
CA ALA A 54 -6.16 5.81 -13.91
C ALA A 54 -7.29 6.63 -13.27
N GLN A 55 -7.11 7.13 -12.03
CA GLN A 55 -8.11 7.90 -11.29
C GLN A 55 -7.93 9.40 -11.51
N PRO A 56 -8.92 10.10 -12.10
CA PRO A 56 -8.82 11.55 -12.32
C PRO A 56 -8.97 12.38 -11.03
N ASP A 57 -9.72 11.89 -10.03
CA ASP A 57 -9.91 12.61 -8.77
C ASP A 57 -8.73 12.39 -7.82
N PRO A 58 -7.94 13.44 -7.50
CA PRO A 58 -6.79 13.33 -6.60
C PRO A 58 -7.14 12.77 -5.21
N ALA A 59 -8.34 13.05 -4.69
CA ALA A 59 -8.78 12.58 -3.38
C ALA A 59 -8.99 11.06 -3.34
N ARG A 60 -9.18 10.41 -4.49
CA ARG A 60 -9.46 8.98 -4.64
C ARG A 60 -8.29 8.19 -5.25
N LYS A 61 -7.15 8.83 -5.56
CA LYS A 61 -5.98 8.15 -6.16
C LYS A 61 -5.34 7.12 -5.24
N ASN A 62 -5.28 7.41 -3.96
CA ASN A 62 -4.54 6.57 -3.01
C ASN A 62 -5.34 5.33 -2.62
N LEU A 63 -4.76 4.15 -2.87
CA LEU A 63 -5.35 2.85 -2.55
C LEU A 63 -5.77 2.74 -1.07
N SER A 64 -4.99 3.26 -0.13
CA SER A 64 -5.32 3.18 1.30
C SER A 64 -6.56 4.01 1.66
N VAL A 65 -6.81 5.12 0.96
CA VAL A 65 -8.02 5.93 1.12
C VAL A 65 -9.25 5.17 0.57
N ILE A 66 -9.09 4.51 -0.58
CA ILE A 66 -10.16 3.69 -1.15
C ILE A 66 -10.49 2.52 -0.23
N ARG A 67 -9.48 1.81 0.30
CA ARG A 67 -9.65 0.66 1.19
C ARG A 67 -10.09 1.02 2.62
N ALA A 68 -10.06 2.29 3.00
CA ALA A 68 -10.42 2.71 4.36
C ALA A 68 -11.81 2.19 4.76
N GLY A 69 -11.88 1.53 5.91
CA GLY A 69 -13.05 0.81 6.41
C GLY A 69 -13.09 -0.66 6.02
N GLU A 70 -12.20 -1.11 5.16
CA GLU A 70 -12.03 -2.51 4.71
C GLU A 70 -13.34 -3.11 4.17
N TYR A 71 -13.37 -4.43 4.01
CA TYR A 71 -14.57 -5.14 3.54
C TYR A 71 -15.79 -4.83 4.41
N GLU A 72 -15.60 -4.79 5.72
CA GLU A 72 -16.67 -4.64 6.71
C GLU A 72 -17.32 -3.24 6.64
N GLY A 73 -16.53 -2.20 6.44
CA GLY A 73 -17.02 -0.81 6.32
C GLY A 73 -17.54 -0.45 4.94
N PHE A 74 -17.26 -1.28 3.92
CA PHE A 74 -17.63 -0.96 2.54
C PHE A 74 -19.15 -0.99 2.29
N PHE A 75 -19.91 -1.78 3.06
CA PHE A 75 -21.37 -1.81 2.96
C PHE A 75 -22.02 -0.44 3.18
N GLU A 76 -21.46 0.36 4.08
CA GLU A 76 -21.92 1.73 4.33
C GLU A 76 -21.22 2.74 3.44
N LYS A 77 -19.94 2.52 3.16
CA LYS A 77 -19.12 3.43 2.35
C LYS A 77 -19.68 3.61 0.94
N ILE A 78 -20.06 2.52 0.25
CA ILE A 78 -20.55 2.55 -1.13
C ILE A 78 -21.87 3.31 -1.29
N ARG A 79 -22.64 3.50 -0.20
CA ARG A 79 -23.90 4.25 -0.19
C ARG A 79 -23.71 5.77 -0.21
N LYS A 80 -22.49 6.23 0.12
CA LYS A 80 -22.17 7.65 0.15
C LYS A 80 -21.94 8.15 -1.28
N PRO A 81 -22.48 9.32 -1.65
CA PRO A 81 -22.34 9.85 -3.01
C PRO A 81 -20.89 9.97 -3.48
N GLU A 82 -19.98 10.41 -2.60
CA GLU A 82 -18.56 10.57 -2.86
C GLU A 82 -17.81 9.24 -3.06
N TRP A 83 -18.42 8.12 -2.64
CA TRP A 83 -17.90 6.77 -2.79
C TRP A 83 -18.69 5.91 -3.79
N LYS A 84 -19.44 6.56 -4.69
CA LYS A 84 -20.01 5.85 -5.82
C LYS A 84 -18.87 5.21 -6.65
N PRO A 85 -18.98 3.91 -7.02
CA PRO A 85 -17.97 3.26 -7.85
C PRO A 85 -17.83 3.96 -9.21
N ASP A 86 -16.63 3.91 -9.77
CA ASP A 86 -16.36 4.48 -11.10
C ASP A 86 -17.05 3.65 -12.18
N PHE A 87 -17.13 2.32 -11.97
CA PHE A 87 -17.84 1.39 -12.85
C PHE A 87 -18.57 0.31 -12.04
N GLY A 88 -19.58 -0.30 -12.68
CA GLY A 88 -20.39 -1.33 -12.04
C GLY A 88 -21.46 -0.80 -11.10
N PRO A 89 -22.22 -1.66 -10.43
CA PRO A 89 -23.33 -1.28 -9.59
C PRO A 89 -22.89 -0.65 -8.26
N ALA A 90 -23.62 0.35 -7.78
CA ALA A 90 -23.42 0.93 -6.44
C ALA A 90 -24.04 0.06 -5.33
N VAL A 91 -23.83 -1.26 -5.42
CA VAL A 91 -24.29 -2.26 -4.45
C VAL A 91 -23.11 -3.15 -4.12
N PHE A 92 -22.81 -3.30 -2.83
CA PHE A 92 -21.67 -4.10 -2.38
C PHE A 92 -22.07 -5.58 -2.30
N PRO A 93 -21.56 -6.45 -3.20
CA PRO A 93 -21.90 -7.87 -3.18
C PRO A 93 -21.07 -8.59 -2.11
N ALA A 94 -21.74 -9.18 -1.13
CA ALA A 94 -21.10 -9.85 0.01
C ALA A 94 -20.15 -11.00 -0.38
N ARG A 95 -20.34 -11.63 -1.53
CA ARG A 95 -19.49 -12.75 -1.99
C ARG A 95 -18.18 -12.29 -2.63
N SER A 96 -18.23 -11.29 -3.48
CA SER A 96 -17.07 -10.81 -4.26
C SER A 96 -16.44 -9.54 -3.67
N GLY A 97 -17.24 -8.72 -2.96
CA GLY A 97 -16.80 -7.40 -2.56
C GLY A 97 -16.65 -6.45 -3.75
N ALA A 98 -15.82 -5.43 -3.59
CA ALA A 98 -15.43 -4.50 -4.64
C ALA A 98 -13.97 -4.76 -5.08
N THR A 99 -13.56 -4.20 -6.21
CA THR A 99 -12.19 -4.27 -6.71
C THR A 99 -11.65 -2.89 -7.05
N VAL A 100 -10.33 -2.75 -6.98
CA VAL A 100 -9.62 -1.53 -7.39
C VAL A 100 -8.79 -1.85 -8.63
N ILE A 101 -8.96 -1.09 -9.70
CA ILE A 101 -8.22 -1.25 -10.97
C ILE A 101 -7.53 0.07 -11.31
N GLY A 102 -6.26 0.04 -11.70
CA GLY A 102 -5.56 1.27 -12.08
C GLY A 102 -4.19 0.99 -12.66
N ALA A 103 -3.47 2.06 -12.94
CA ALA A 103 -2.13 2.00 -13.50
C ALA A 103 -1.13 2.67 -12.56
N ARG A 104 0.02 2.05 -12.34
CA ARG A 104 1.10 2.54 -11.49
C ARG A 104 2.46 2.05 -11.95
N ASN A 105 3.50 2.69 -11.46
CA ASN A 105 4.87 2.20 -11.63
C ASN A 105 5.13 0.92 -10.84
N PHE A 106 6.29 0.31 -11.08
CA PHE A 106 6.76 -0.80 -10.28
C PHE A 106 6.76 -0.45 -8.80
N LEU A 107 6.37 -1.41 -8.00
CA LEU A 107 6.43 -1.34 -6.55
C LEU A 107 7.31 -2.50 -6.08
N VAL A 108 8.29 -2.21 -5.24
CA VAL A 108 9.12 -3.23 -4.61
C VAL A 108 8.62 -3.47 -3.19
N ALA A 109 8.13 -4.68 -2.92
CA ALA A 109 7.77 -5.12 -1.58
C ALA A 109 9.03 -5.70 -0.90
N TYR A 110 9.43 -5.10 0.21
CA TYR A 110 10.68 -5.40 0.89
C TYR A 110 10.51 -5.36 2.40
N ASN A 111 10.82 -6.47 3.06
CA ASN A 111 10.65 -6.62 4.49
C ASN A 111 12.01 -6.66 5.20
N ILE A 112 12.09 -6.03 6.37
CA ILE A 112 13.29 -5.98 7.21
C ILE A 112 13.02 -6.73 8.51
N ASN A 113 13.85 -7.74 8.79
CA ASN A 113 13.76 -8.55 10.00
C ASN A 113 14.43 -7.83 11.18
N LEU A 114 13.76 -7.82 12.32
CA LEU A 114 14.27 -7.23 13.56
C LEU A 114 14.47 -8.30 14.64
N ASN A 115 15.46 -8.11 15.50
CA ASN A 115 15.69 -8.97 16.67
C ASN A 115 14.69 -8.72 17.80
N THR A 116 13.41 -8.68 17.50
CA THR A 116 12.33 -8.46 18.46
C THR A 116 11.05 -9.15 18.02
N THR A 117 10.20 -9.47 18.97
CA THR A 117 8.81 -9.96 18.71
C THR A 117 7.79 -8.83 18.80
N SER A 118 8.22 -7.61 19.17
CA SER A 118 7.32 -6.49 19.44
C SER A 118 6.92 -5.77 18.17
N VAL A 119 5.67 -5.92 17.75
CA VAL A 119 5.04 -5.16 16.66
C VAL A 119 5.11 -3.65 16.93
N ARG A 120 4.96 -3.22 18.19
CA ARG A 120 5.07 -1.80 18.56
C ARG A 120 6.46 -1.24 18.26
N ARG A 121 7.52 -1.99 18.54
CA ARG A 121 8.90 -1.57 18.24
C ARG A 121 9.16 -1.56 16.74
N ALA A 122 8.67 -2.57 16.00
CA ALA A 122 8.74 -2.60 14.54
C ALA A 122 7.99 -1.42 13.90
N ASN A 123 6.78 -1.10 14.39
CA ASN A 123 6.05 0.09 13.95
C ASN A 123 6.80 1.39 14.24
N SER A 124 7.55 1.45 15.35
CA SER A 124 8.35 2.65 15.65
C SER A 124 9.45 2.87 14.61
N VAL A 125 10.09 1.80 14.13
CA VAL A 125 11.05 1.87 13.01
C VAL A 125 10.33 2.21 11.69
N ALA A 126 9.21 1.55 11.39
CA ALA A 126 8.41 1.83 10.21
C ALA A 126 8.00 3.30 10.10
N PHE A 127 7.62 3.92 11.24
CA PHE A 127 7.21 5.32 11.29
C PHE A 127 8.37 6.30 11.12
N ASP A 128 9.59 5.91 11.47
CA ASP A 128 10.78 6.74 11.23
C ASP A 128 11.17 6.76 9.75
N VAL A 129 10.90 5.67 9.02
CA VAL A 129 11.36 5.55 7.63
C VAL A 129 10.28 5.88 6.60
N ARG A 130 9.00 5.57 6.84
CA ARG A 130 7.93 5.79 5.85
C ARG A 130 7.66 7.27 5.60
N GLU A 131 7.30 7.64 4.38
CA GLU A 131 7.04 9.04 3.98
C GLU A 131 6.03 9.75 4.90
N ASN A 132 4.91 9.12 5.22
CA ASN A 132 3.88 9.70 6.09
C ASN A 132 4.30 9.81 7.55
N GLY A 133 5.44 9.25 7.94
CA GLY A 133 6.01 9.37 9.27
C GLY A 133 5.03 9.01 10.40
N ARG A 134 4.99 9.86 11.40
CA ARG A 134 4.10 9.73 12.58
C ARG A 134 3.44 11.05 12.95
N LYS A 135 2.30 10.96 13.61
CA LYS A 135 1.70 12.10 14.29
C LYS A 135 2.40 12.31 15.62
N VAL A 136 2.82 13.54 15.88
CA VAL A 136 3.41 14.00 17.15
C VAL A 136 2.69 15.26 17.61
N LYS A 137 2.73 15.57 18.91
CA LYS A 137 2.27 16.86 19.42
C LYS A 137 3.43 17.83 19.41
N ASN A 138 3.21 19.03 18.86
CA ASN A 138 4.17 20.11 18.94
C ASN A 138 4.16 20.75 20.35
N GLU A 139 5.02 21.74 20.58
CA GLU A 139 5.11 22.46 21.87
C GLU A 139 3.80 23.16 22.26
N LYS A 140 2.92 23.43 21.30
CA LYS A 140 1.59 24.02 21.52
C LYS A 140 0.49 22.99 21.75
N GLY A 141 0.83 21.67 21.73
CA GLY A 141 -0.12 20.57 21.90
C GLY A 141 -0.92 20.22 20.64
N GLU A 142 -0.62 20.83 19.49
CA GLU A 142 -1.27 20.56 18.21
C GLU A 142 -0.68 19.30 17.57
N GLU A 143 -1.53 18.46 16.96
CA GLU A 143 -1.06 17.32 16.17
C GLU A 143 -0.39 17.80 14.87
N ILE A 144 0.88 17.44 14.71
CA ILE A 144 1.63 17.66 13.47
C ILE A 144 2.13 16.32 12.95
N VAL A 145 2.34 16.23 11.64
CA VAL A 145 2.98 15.08 11.01
C VAL A 145 4.48 15.32 10.99
N GLN A 146 5.23 14.45 11.67
CA GLN A 146 6.68 14.35 11.51
C GLN A 146 6.95 13.35 10.40
N PRO A 147 7.42 13.76 9.21
CA PRO A 147 7.70 12.84 8.10
C PRO A 147 8.83 11.87 8.47
N GLY A 148 8.84 10.72 7.84
CA GLY A 148 9.97 9.81 7.93
C GLY A 148 11.09 10.17 6.94
N THR A 149 12.16 9.38 6.99
CA THR A 149 13.41 9.67 6.25
C THR A 149 13.32 9.32 4.76
N CYS A 150 12.42 8.39 4.37
CA CYS A 150 12.32 7.87 3.00
C CYS A 150 11.04 8.35 2.31
N LYS A 151 11.20 9.11 1.23
CA LYS A 151 10.09 9.47 0.33
C LYS A 151 9.67 8.25 -0.50
N SER A 152 8.42 8.21 -0.96
CA SER A 152 7.86 7.11 -1.75
C SER A 152 7.99 5.74 -1.08
N VAL A 153 8.02 5.69 0.24
CA VAL A 153 8.02 4.46 1.05
C VAL A 153 6.79 4.43 1.94
N LYS A 154 6.04 3.33 1.85
CA LYS A 154 5.00 2.97 2.81
C LYS A 154 5.54 1.86 3.70
N ALA A 155 5.32 1.92 4.99
CA ALA A 155 5.80 0.90 5.93
C ALA A 155 4.87 0.71 7.11
N ILE A 156 4.80 -0.55 7.57
CA ILE A 156 4.16 -0.96 8.81
C ILE A 156 5.04 -1.98 9.53
N GLY A 157 4.88 -2.08 10.85
CA GLY A 157 5.44 -3.18 11.63
C GLY A 157 4.42 -4.29 11.79
N TRP A 158 4.84 -5.54 11.64
CA TRP A 158 4.03 -6.72 11.87
C TRP A 158 4.84 -7.84 12.53
N PHE A 159 4.18 -8.92 12.92
CA PHE A 159 4.81 -10.11 13.47
C PHE A 159 4.57 -11.29 12.54
N ILE A 160 5.61 -12.06 12.27
CA ILE A 160 5.54 -13.27 11.46
C ILE A 160 5.69 -14.47 12.38
N GLU A 161 4.62 -15.23 12.54
CA GLU A 161 4.60 -16.40 13.43
C GLU A 161 5.59 -17.47 13.01
N GLU A 162 5.71 -17.72 11.71
CA GLU A 162 6.60 -18.72 11.13
C GLU A 162 8.08 -18.44 11.43
N TYR A 163 8.45 -17.17 11.53
CA TYR A 163 9.83 -16.76 11.83
C TYR A 163 10.05 -16.41 13.31
N GLY A 164 8.97 -16.22 14.06
CA GLY A 164 9.03 -15.81 15.47
C GLY A 164 9.62 -14.42 15.68
N ILE A 165 9.55 -13.54 14.68
CA ILE A 165 10.14 -12.20 14.71
C ILE A 165 9.15 -11.12 14.21
N ALA A 166 9.39 -9.89 14.65
CA ALA A 166 8.74 -8.76 14.05
C ALA A 166 9.55 -8.22 12.85
N GLN A 167 8.84 -7.80 11.83
CA GLN A 167 9.40 -7.19 10.61
C GLN A 167 8.88 -5.76 10.42
N VAL A 168 9.67 -4.97 9.72
CA VAL A 168 9.20 -3.76 9.03
C VAL A 168 8.86 -4.16 7.60
N SER A 169 7.57 -4.21 7.28
CA SER A 169 7.10 -4.47 5.91
C SER A 169 7.00 -3.15 5.15
N MET A 170 7.70 -3.06 4.03
CA MET A 170 7.78 -1.86 3.22
C MET A 170 7.29 -2.10 1.80
N ASN A 171 6.66 -1.06 1.24
CA ASN A 171 6.40 -0.92 -0.18
C ASN A 171 7.14 0.33 -0.68
N LEU A 172 8.18 0.12 -1.48
CA LEU A 172 8.88 1.18 -2.18
C LEU A 172 8.09 1.46 -3.47
N THR A 173 7.37 2.56 -3.48
CA THR A 173 6.44 2.91 -4.59
C THR A 173 7.15 3.61 -5.74
N ASP A 174 8.35 4.14 -5.49
CA ASP A 174 9.24 4.69 -6.50
C ASP A 174 10.70 4.48 -6.09
N ILE A 175 11.35 3.49 -6.72
CA ILE A 175 12.76 3.13 -6.45
C ILE A 175 13.78 4.13 -7.00
N SER A 176 13.37 5.04 -7.89
CA SER A 176 14.22 6.13 -8.35
C SER A 176 14.34 7.23 -7.30
N VAL A 177 13.34 7.36 -6.42
CA VAL A 177 13.32 8.32 -5.31
C VAL A 177 13.98 7.73 -4.06
N THR A 178 13.60 6.50 -3.69
CA THR A 178 14.21 5.77 -2.58
C THR A 178 14.59 4.37 -3.05
N PRO A 179 15.88 4.15 -3.40
CA PRO A 179 16.40 2.82 -3.73
C PRO A 179 16.33 1.87 -2.54
N VAL A 180 16.34 0.55 -2.82
CA VAL A 180 16.21 -0.50 -1.80
C VAL A 180 17.29 -0.40 -0.72
N HIS A 181 18.56 -0.17 -1.10
CA HIS A 181 19.66 -0.05 -0.16
C HIS A 181 19.50 1.15 0.79
N ILE A 182 19.00 2.30 0.30
CA ILE A 182 18.72 3.46 1.16
C ILE A 182 17.63 3.14 2.18
N ALA A 183 16.54 2.50 1.74
CA ALA A 183 15.47 2.08 2.66
C ALA A 183 15.99 1.09 3.71
N PHE A 184 16.88 0.17 3.33
CA PHE A 184 17.54 -0.75 4.24
C PHE A 184 18.39 0.00 5.28
N ASP A 185 19.27 0.89 4.84
CA ASP A 185 20.18 1.64 5.71
C ASP A 185 19.44 2.53 6.70
N GLU A 186 18.36 3.18 6.26
CA GLU A 186 17.53 4.00 7.15
C GLU A 186 16.79 3.14 8.20
N CYS A 187 16.36 1.93 7.84
CA CYS A 187 15.83 0.97 8.82
C CYS A 187 16.90 0.54 9.82
N VAL A 188 18.13 0.27 9.37
CA VAL A 188 19.26 -0.09 10.26
C VAL A 188 19.55 1.02 11.25
N LYS A 189 19.65 2.28 10.79
CA LYS A 189 19.88 3.45 11.64
C LYS A 189 18.77 3.62 12.68
N SER A 190 17.50 3.58 12.26
CA SER A 190 16.36 3.71 13.16
C SER A 190 16.29 2.56 14.17
N ALA A 191 16.53 1.32 13.74
CA ALA A 191 16.57 0.16 14.62
C ALA A 191 17.66 0.32 15.69
N TYR A 192 18.88 0.70 15.29
CA TYR A 192 20.02 0.90 16.19
C TYR A 192 19.73 1.97 17.25
N GLN A 193 19.18 3.13 16.87
CA GLN A 193 18.80 4.19 17.78
C GLN A 193 17.77 3.74 18.83
N ARG A 194 17.01 2.68 18.55
CA ARG A 194 16.00 2.09 19.42
C ARG A 194 16.48 0.85 20.19
N GLY A 195 17.80 0.56 20.16
CA GLY A 195 18.38 -0.63 20.78
C GLY A 195 17.90 -1.92 20.13
N LEU A 196 17.62 -1.90 18.82
CA LEU A 196 17.30 -3.05 17.98
C LEU A 196 18.41 -3.30 16.97
N ARG A 197 18.40 -4.50 16.40
CA ARG A 197 19.27 -4.86 15.27
C ARG A 197 18.44 -5.43 14.14
N VAL A 198 18.80 -5.06 12.91
CA VAL A 198 18.36 -5.76 11.71
C VAL A 198 19.11 -7.09 11.63
N THR A 199 18.37 -8.17 11.41
CA THR A 199 18.92 -9.54 11.33
C THR A 199 18.89 -10.11 9.92
N GLY A 200 18.23 -9.43 8.98
CA GLY A 200 18.11 -9.82 7.60
C GLY A 200 17.02 -9.05 6.89
N SER A 201 16.79 -9.40 5.64
CA SER A 201 15.73 -8.83 4.81
C SER A 201 15.14 -9.86 3.88
N GLU A 202 13.96 -9.56 3.36
CA GLU A 202 13.19 -10.41 2.46
C GLU A 202 12.65 -9.59 1.30
N LEU A 203 13.01 -9.97 0.08
CA LEU A 203 12.38 -9.45 -1.12
C LEU A 203 11.11 -10.26 -1.42
N VAL A 204 9.97 -9.60 -1.52
CA VAL A 204 8.69 -10.25 -1.81
C VAL A 204 8.31 -10.01 -3.26
N GLY A 205 8.37 -11.06 -4.07
CA GLY A 205 8.02 -11.02 -5.50
C GLY A 205 9.17 -10.55 -6.39
N LEU A 206 8.81 -9.94 -7.53
CA LEU A 206 9.77 -9.51 -8.54
C LEU A 206 10.33 -8.11 -8.25
N ILE A 207 11.56 -7.88 -8.67
CA ILE A 207 12.23 -6.59 -8.60
C ILE A 207 12.79 -6.22 -9.98
N PRO A 208 12.69 -4.96 -10.44
CA PRO A 208 13.36 -4.54 -11.66
C PRO A 208 14.88 -4.70 -11.55
N LEU A 209 15.53 -5.17 -12.63
CA LEU A 209 17.00 -5.32 -12.65
C LEU A 209 17.72 -4.01 -12.32
N SER A 210 17.19 -2.89 -12.76
CA SER A 210 17.71 -1.54 -12.46
C SER A 210 17.73 -1.17 -10.97
N ALA A 211 17.03 -1.91 -10.13
CA ALA A 211 17.07 -1.72 -8.67
C ALA A 211 18.22 -2.48 -8.00
N MET A 212 18.91 -3.36 -8.76
CA MET A 212 20.01 -4.23 -8.30
C MET A 212 21.37 -3.73 -8.81
N THR A 213 21.41 -2.80 -9.69
CA THR A 213 22.59 -2.15 -10.27
C THR A 213 22.68 -0.69 -9.83
#